data_831f4e014f737fcf367223681526a1c8
#
_entry.id   831f4e014f737fcf367223681526a1c8
#
_cell.length_a   1.000
_cell.length_b   1.000
_cell.length_c   1.000
_cell.angle_alpha   90.00
_cell.angle_beta   90.00
_cell.angle_gamma   90.00
#
_symmetry.space_group_name_H-M   'P 1'
#
loop_
_entity.id
_entity.type
_entity.pdbx_description
1 polymer ?
#
loop_
_entity_poly.entity_id
_entity_poly.type
_entity_poly.pdbx_seq_one_letter_code
_entity_poly.pdbx_strand_id
1 'polypeptide(L)'
;VFEPLDQGEYIPVKTKKDKGIRHAMQGAMARFLGNWYNMQPGEIATHFGIDKDGTIYQFYDEDYWAYHTGMGAYYDDNAFGWEQANEMFLKRTGDGKYYWLAGGSWKEYFGKVFTSDARFQGYTHWAAFTPEQVDAAAKLIAYLCYNHGIPLQFENRIEYLGSSAPLTGILNHSNISTQRSDPGPAYPYEKEKKLANKYFLELCNMHGYPIYSDR
;
A
#
# COMPACT_ATOMS: atom_id res chain seq x y z
N VAL A 1 -4.79 15.04 1.16
CA VAL A 1 -6.01 15.47 0.47
C VAL A 1 -7.14 14.54 0.86
N PHE A 2 -8.30 15.07 1.26
CA PHE A 2 -9.49 14.24 1.51
C PHE A 2 -10.31 14.16 0.22
N GLU A 3 -10.47 12.95 -0.30
CA GLU A 3 -11.20 12.62 -1.53
C GLU A 3 -12.20 11.50 -1.22
N PRO A 4 -13.36 11.85 -0.60
CA PRO A 4 -14.27 10.85 -0.08
C PRO A 4 -14.90 10.01 -1.20
N LEU A 5 -14.92 8.69 -0.99
CA LEU A 5 -15.67 7.76 -1.80
C LEU A 5 -17.17 7.82 -1.47
N ASP A 6 -17.98 7.41 -2.42
CA ASP A 6 -19.43 7.31 -2.22
C ASP A 6 -19.79 6.24 -1.18
N GLN A 7 -20.97 6.40 -0.57
CA GLN A 7 -21.53 5.37 0.30
C GLN A 7 -21.76 4.08 -0.51
N GLY A 8 -21.30 2.96 0.05
CA GLY A 8 -21.33 1.65 -0.63
C GLY A 8 -19.98 1.20 -1.16
N GLU A 9 -18.96 2.07 -1.12
CA GLU A 9 -17.55 1.71 -1.43
C GLU A 9 -16.77 1.32 -0.17
N TYR A 10 -17.34 1.56 1.01
CA TYR A 10 -16.77 1.20 2.31
C TYR A 10 -17.87 0.89 3.33
N ILE A 11 -17.50 0.23 4.41
CA ILE A 11 -18.40 -0.18 5.49
C ILE A 11 -18.25 0.84 6.65
N PRO A 12 -19.27 1.66 6.93
CA PRO A 12 -19.22 2.71 7.96
C PRO A 12 -19.42 2.15 9.37
N VAL A 13 -18.66 1.12 9.70
CA VAL A 13 -18.61 0.49 11.02
C VAL A 13 -17.22 0.70 11.60
N LYS A 14 -17.18 1.26 12.80
CA LYS A 14 -15.91 1.52 13.49
C LYS A 14 -15.26 0.23 13.96
N THR A 15 -14.00 0.07 13.63
CA THR A 15 -13.18 -1.07 14.03
C THR A 15 -11.80 -0.64 14.49
N LYS A 16 -11.20 -1.43 15.37
CA LYS A 16 -9.83 -1.21 15.80
C LYS A 16 -8.87 -1.83 14.78
N LYS A 17 -7.89 -1.05 14.35
CA LYS A 17 -6.85 -1.53 13.44
C LYS A 17 -5.59 -1.91 14.22
N ASP A 18 -4.98 -3.03 13.87
CA ASP A 18 -3.74 -3.52 14.46
C ASP A 18 -2.63 -3.76 13.42
N LYS A 19 -2.93 -3.53 12.15
CA LYS A 19 -1.97 -3.71 11.05
C LYS A 19 -2.19 -2.71 9.92
N GLY A 20 -1.15 -2.55 9.11
CA GLY A 20 -1.17 -1.80 7.86
C GLY A 20 -0.72 -2.67 6.69
N ILE A 21 -1.43 -2.63 5.57
CA ILE A 21 -1.15 -3.39 4.37
C ILE A 21 -0.72 -2.47 3.25
N ARG A 22 0.50 -2.68 2.75
CA ARG A 22 1.01 -2.00 1.55
C ARG A 22 0.41 -2.63 0.31
N HIS A 23 -0.23 -1.81 -0.50
CA HIS A 23 -0.65 -2.16 -1.85
C HIS A 23 0.09 -1.30 -2.87
N ALA A 24 0.08 -1.75 -4.13
CA ALA A 24 0.47 -0.93 -5.26
C ALA A 24 -0.47 -1.24 -6.43
N MET A 25 -1.21 -0.19 -6.82
CA MET A 25 -2.09 -0.27 -7.98
C MET A 25 -1.29 -0.33 -9.27
N GLN A 26 -1.82 -1.03 -10.24
CA GLN A 26 -1.22 -1.09 -11.56
C GLN A 26 -1.66 0.12 -12.41
N GLY A 27 -1.09 1.30 -12.12
CA GLY A 27 -1.44 2.53 -12.81
C GLY A 27 -1.18 3.82 -12.06
N ALA A 28 -1.78 4.91 -12.55
CA ALA A 28 -1.71 6.23 -11.94
C ALA A 28 -2.91 6.49 -11.03
N MET A 29 -2.71 7.29 -9.99
CA MET A 29 -3.73 7.63 -9.00
C MET A 29 -4.99 8.26 -9.62
N ALA A 30 -4.82 9.22 -10.51
CA ALA A 30 -5.95 9.89 -11.17
C ALA A 30 -6.87 8.90 -11.92
N ARG A 31 -6.28 7.88 -12.56
CA ARG A 31 -7.05 6.82 -13.23
C ARG A 31 -7.74 5.90 -12.22
N PHE A 32 -7.11 5.63 -11.11
CA PHE A 32 -7.64 4.79 -10.06
C PHE A 32 -8.84 5.44 -9.39
N LEU A 33 -8.75 6.71 -9.00
CA LEU A 33 -9.87 7.49 -8.49
C LEU A 33 -11.06 7.48 -9.47
N GLY A 34 -10.81 7.78 -10.74
CA GLY A 34 -11.86 7.75 -11.77
C GLY A 34 -12.50 6.37 -11.96
N ASN A 35 -11.75 5.28 -11.78
CA ASN A 35 -12.28 3.93 -11.86
C ASN A 35 -13.09 3.56 -10.61
N TRP A 36 -12.63 3.91 -9.42
CA TRP A 36 -13.35 3.60 -8.18
C TRP A 36 -14.70 4.28 -8.12
N TYR A 37 -14.79 5.57 -8.47
CA TYR A 37 -16.06 6.28 -8.56
C TYR A 37 -17.04 5.69 -9.59
N ASN A 38 -16.54 4.88 -10.53
CA ASN A 38 -17.35 4.21 -11.55
C ASN A 38 -17.52 2.69 -11.30
N MET A 39 -16.89 2.13 -10.27
CA MET A 39 -17.10 0.74 -9.91
C MET A 39 -18.49 0.55 -9.31
N GLN A 40 -19.06 -0.61 -9.56
CA GLN A 40 -20.29 -1.03 -8.87
C GLN A 40 -20.02 -1.00 -7.36
N PRO A 41 -20.92 -0.49 -6.53
CA PRO A 41 -20.77 -0.55 -5.09
C PRO A 41 -20.41 -1.97 -4.66
N GLY A 42 -19.28 -2.15 -4.03
CA GLY A 42 -18.76 -3.46 -3.71
C GLY A 42 -17.92 -3.46 -2.43
N GLU A 43 -17.89 -2.33 -1.74
CA GLU A 43 -17.14 -2.17 -0.49
C GLU A 43 -15.65 -2.55 -0.64
N ILE A 44 -15.10 -2.36 -1.86
CA ILE A 44 -13.70 -2.68 -2.18
C ILE A 44 -12.92 -1.38 -2.32
N ALA A 45 -12.17 -1.01 -1.29
CA ALA A 45 -11.37 0.20 -1.25
C ALA A 45 -10.23 0.10 -0.23
N THR A 46 -9.22 0.95 -0.35
CA THR A 46 -8.24 1.19 0.71
C THR A 46 -8.51 2.53 1.39
N HIS A 47 -8.02 2.71 2.62
CA HIS A 47 -8.20 3.97 3.37
C HIS A 47 -7.49 5.14 2.68
N PHE A 48 -6.32 4.85 2.09
CA PHE A 48 -5.45 5.87 1.51
C PHE A 48 -4.94 5.49 0.14
N GLY A 49 -4.57 6.53 -0.61
CA GLY A 49 -3.81 6.41 -1.85
C GLY A 49 -2.58 7.33 -1.80
N ILE A 50 -1.48 6.94 -2.46
CA ILE A 50 -0.25 7.73 -2.53
C ILE A 50 0.15 7.85 -4.00
N ASP A 51 0.13 9.07 -4.53
CA ASP A 51 0.55 9.33 -5.90
C ASP A 51 2.08 9.42 -6.03
N LYS A 52 2.57 9.44 -7.25
CA LYS A 52 4.01 9.48 -7.58
C LYS A 52 4.73 10.72 -7.06
N ASP A 53 4.02 11.82 -6.89
CA ASP A 53 4.54 13.07 -6.31
C ASP A 53 4.55 13.08 -4.77
N GLY A 54 4.06 12.00 -4.14
CA GLY A 54 3.94 11.88 -2.69
C GLY A 54 2.64 12.46 -2.12
N THR A 55 1.70 12.90 -2.94
CA THR A 55 0.38 13.32 -2.47
C THR A 55 -0.35 12.14 -1.84
N ILE A 56 -0.78 12.29 -0.59
CA ILE A 56 -1.59 11.31 0.14
C ILE A 56 -3.06 11.70 0.01
N TYR A 57 -3.85 10.77 -0.47
CA TYR A 57 -5.32 10.85 -0.51
C TYR A 57 -5.89 10.01 0.60
N GLN A 58 -6.89 10.52 1.31
CA GLN A 58 -7.73 9.77 2.25
C GLN A 58 -9.12 9.62 1.64
N PHE A 59 -9.63 8.40 1.58
CA PHE A 59 -10.85 8.07 0.86
C PHE A 59 -12.08 7.93 1.75
N TYR A 60 -11.91 7.57 3.01
CA TYR A 60 -12.97 7.49 4.02
C TYR A 60 -12.38 7.62 5.43
N ASP A 61 -13.25 7.65 6.42
CA ASP A 61 -12.86 7.79 7.83
C ASP A 61 -11.98 6.61 8.27
N GLU A 62 -10.91 6.90 9.00
CA GLU A 62 -9.93 5.92 9.47
C GLU A 62 -10.53 4.84 10.36
N ASP A 63 -11.60 5.14 11.07
CA ASP A 63 -12.31 4.17 11.92
C ASP A 63 -13.11 3.13 11.11
N TYR A 64 -13.47 3.43 9.85
CA TYR A 64 -14.24 2.55 8.98
C TYR A 64 -13.35 1.52 8.27
N TRP A 65 -13.94 0.66 7.48
CA TRP A 65 -13.18 -0.35 6.76
C TRP A 65 -13.80 -0.70 5.39
N ALA A 66 -13.04 -1.36 4.55
CA ALA A 66 -13.47 -1.88 3.27
C ALA A 66 -12.65 -3.13 2.93
N TYR A 67 -13.13 -3.94 2.00
CA TYR A 67 -12.39 -5.08 1.50
C TYR A 67 -11.21 -4.62 0.62
N HIS A 68 -10.00 -5.05 0.94
CA HIS A 68 -8.81 -4.70 0.14
C HIS A 68 -7.78 -5.83 0.06
N THR A 69 -7.86 -6.82 0.96
CA THR A 69 -6.86 -7.90 1.02
C THR A 69 -7.27 -9.15 0.23
N GLY A 70 -8.57 -9.33 0.02
CA GLY A 70 -9.13 -10.57 -0.51
C GLY A 70 -9.16 -11.72 0.51
N MET A 71 -8.87 -11.44 1.79
CA MET A 71 -8.85 -12.42 2.87
C MET A 71 -10.15 -12.43 3.69
N GLY A 72 -11.08 -11.53 3.38
CA GLY A 72 -12.39 -11.43 4.02
C GLY A 72 -12.42 -10.52 5.25
N ALA A 73 -13.62 -10.22 5.72
CA ALA A 73 -13.90 -9.22 6.74
C ALA A 73 -13.02 -9.33 7.99
N TYR A 74 -12.81 -10.54 8.50
CA TYR A 74 -11.97 -10.76 9.69
C TYR A 74 -10.55 -10.22 9.57
N TYR A 75 -10.02 -10.09 8.34
CA TYR A 75 -8.69 -9.54 8.10
C TYR A 75 -8.76 -8.05 7.74
N ASP A 76 -9.73 -7.68 6.93
CA ASP A 76 -9.86 -6.33 6.38
C ASP A 76 -10.36 -5.32 7.43
N ASP A 77 -11.24 -5.72 8.36
CA ASP A 77 -11.76 -4.85 9.41
C ASP A 77 -10.68 -4.43 10.45
N ASN A 78 -9.60 -5.20 10.57
CA ASN A 78 -8.47 -4.92 11.45
C ASN A 78 -7.27 -4.28 10.74
N ALA A 79 -7.39 -3.95 9.46
CA ALA A 79 -6.27 -3.47 8.66
C ALA A 79 -6.51 -2.10 8.06
N PHE A 80 -5.49 -1.23 8.11
CA PHE A 80 -5.39 -0.12 7.17
C PHE A 80 -4.83 -0.62 5.84
N GLY A 81 -5.40 -0.16 4.73
CA GLY A 81 -4.83 -0.35 3.41
C GLY A 81 -4.42 0.99 2.80
N TRP A 82 -3.32 1.03 2.06
CA TRP A 82 -2.99 2.16 1.18
C TRP A 82 -2.45 1.68 -0.15
N GLU A 83 -2.97 2.26 -1.22
CA GLU A 83 -2.54 2.00 -2.59
C GLU A 83 -1.48 3.01 -3.02
N GLN A 84 -0.41 2.55 -3.65
CA GLN A 84 0.60 3.42 -4.24
C GLN A 84 0.55 3.35 -5.76
N ALA A 85 0.55 4.51 -6.42
CA ALA A 85 0.54 4.60 -7.89
C ALA A 85 1.85 4.04 -8.46
N ASN A 86 1.78 2.90 -9.16
CA ASN A 86 2.94 2.26 -9.76
C ASN A 86 2.50 1.36 -10.92
N GLU A 87 3.30 1.22 -11.96
CA GLU A 87 3.02 0.32 -13.08
C GLU A 87 3.37 -1.14 -12.79
N MET A 88 4.04 -1.42 -11.68
CA MET A 88 4.39 -2.73 -11.18
C MET A 88 5.38 -3.48 -12.12
N PHE A 89 5.08 -4.71 -12.47
CA PHE A 89 5.96 -5.54 -13.29
C PHE A 89 6.04 -5.05 -14.75
N LEU A 90 7.24 -5.20 -15.34
CA LEU A 90 7.54 -4.76 -16.69
C LEU A 90 8.02 -5.93 -17.54
N LYS A 91 7.54 -5.97 -18.78
CA LYS A 91 8.04 -6.86 -19.82
C LYS A 91 9.11 -6.14 -20.64
N ARG A 92 10.29 -6.71 -20.74
CA ARG A 92 11.34 -6.23 -21.64
C ARG A 92 11.20 -6.93 -22.99
N THR A 93 11.30 -6.17 -24.08
CA THR A 93 11.28 -6.67 -25.45
C THR A 93 12.69 -6.76 -26.06
N GLY A 94 12.82 -7.42 -27.20
CA GLY A 94 14.13 -7.64 -27.85
C GLY A 94 14.82 -6.36 -28.32
N ASP A 95 14.09 -5.28 -28.54
CA ASP A 95 14.60 -3.92 -28.84
C ASP A 95 15.07 -3.14 -27.61
N GLY A 96 15.00 -3.77 -26.42
CA GLY A 96 15.44 -3.17 -25.16
C GLY A 96 14.40 -2.28 -24.47
N LYS A 97 13.22 -2.12 -25.02
CA LYS A 97 12.13 -1.34 -24.42
C LYS A 97 11.40 -2.11 -23.33
N TYR A 98 10.72 -1.37 -22.46
CA TYR A 98 9.92 -1.89 -21.36
C TYR A 98 8.45 -1.58 -21.56
N TYR A 99 7.59 -2.51 -21.18
CA TYR A 99 6.14 -2.36 -21.29
C TYR A 99 5.49 -2.80 -19.99
N TRP A 100 4.42 -2.11 -19.60
CA TRP A 100 3.57 -2.45 -18.46
C TRP A 100 2.15 -2.79 -18.92
N LEU A 101 1.44 -3.57 -18.13
CA LEU A 101 0.09 -4.02 -18.47
C LEU A 101 -0.95 -3.00 -17.99
N ALA A 102 -1.50 -2.22 -18.90
CA ALA A 102 -2.51 -1.19 -18.63
C ALA A 102 -3.89 -1.64 -19.11
N GLY A 103 -4.75 -2.08 -18.18
CA GLY A 103 -6.12 -2.49 -18.53
C GLY A 103 -6.17 -3.59 -19.60
N GLY A 104 -5.33 -4.62 -19.47
CA GLY A 104 -5.26 -5.76 -20.38
C GLY A 104 -4.39 -5.53 -21.64
N SER A 105 -3.83 -4.34 -21.84
CA SER A 105 -2.98 -4.01 -23.00
C SER A 105 -1.58 -3.58 -22.56
N TRP A 106 -0.56 -4.04 -23.28
CA TRP A 106 0.82 -3.66 -23.03
C TRP A 106 1.09 -2.26 -23.59
N LYS A 107 1.52 -1.33 -22.73
CA LYS A 107 1.91 0.04 -23.07
C LYS A 107 3.38 0.26 -22.79
N GLU A 108 4.07 1.02 -23.63
CA GLU A 108 5.49 1.36 -23.43
C GLU A 108 5.66 2.13 -22.13
N TYR A 109 6.69 1.75 -21.38
CA TYR A 109 7.04 2.35 -20.09
C TYR A 109 8.27 3.23 -20.25
N PHE A 110 8.19 4.48 -19.79
CA PHE A 110 9.25 5.48 -19.93
C PHE A 110 9.88 5.89 -18.59
N GLY A 111 9.41 5.31 -17.49
CA GLY A 111 9.91 5.63 -16.17
C GLY A 111 11.19 4.87 -15.80
N LYS A 112 11.63 5.05 -14.56
CA LYS A 112 12.81 4.35 -14.03
C LYS A 112 12.49 2.88 -13.79
N VAL A 113 13.36 2.00 -14.28
CA VAL A 113 13.27 0.55 -14.14
C VAL A 113 14.13 0.07 -12.99
N PHE A 114 13.57 -0.77 -12.14
CA PHE A 114 14.29 -1.61 -11.18
C PHE A 114 14.45 -3.02 -11.77
N THR A 115 15.64 -3.58 -11.67
CA THR A 115 15.90 -4.98 -12.08
C THR A 115 16.28 -5.79 -10.85
N SER A 116 15.53 -6.84 -10.56
CA SER A 116 15.81 -7.76 -9.47
C SER A 116 16.73 -8.88 -9.92
N ASP A 117 17.59 -9.36 -9.02
CA ASP A 117 18.51 -10.48 -9.28
C ASP A 117 17.76 -11.81 -9.49
N ALA A 118 16.62 -11.95 -8.80
CA ALA A 118 15.76 -13.13 -8.91
C ALA A 118 14.39 -12.76 -9.53
N ARG A 119 13.77 -13.74 -10.19
CA ARG A 119 12.39 -13.61 -10.66
C ARG A 119 11.42 -13.63 -9.47
N PHE A 120 10.50 -12.68 -9.47
CA PHE A 120 9.33 -12.69 -8.60
C PHE A 120 8.06 -12.72 -9.44
N GLN A 121 7.23 -13.74 -9.26
CA GLN A 121 6.02 -13.99 -10.06
C GLN A 121 6.25 -13.91 -11.60
N GLY A 122 7.40 -14.42 -12.05
CA GLY A 122 7.74 -14.50 -13.47
C GLY A 122 8.47 -13.28 -14.05
N TYR A 123 8.63 -12.19 -13.28
CA TYR A 123 9.23 -10.94 -13.73
C TYR A 123 10.53 -10.62 -13.00
N THR A 124 11.47 -9.96 -13.71
CA THR A 124 12.73 -9.42 -13.17
C THR A 124 12.79 -7.90 -13.26
N HIS A 125 11.92 -7.28 -14.06
CA HIS A 125 11.92 -5.83 -14.26
C HIS A 125 10.62 -5.24 -13.70
N TRP A 126 10.76 -4.13 -12.98
CA TRP A 126 9.69 -3.49 -12.24
C TRP A 126 9.78 -1.97 -12.39
N ALA A 127 8.66 -1.30 -12.37
CA ALA A 127 8.63 0.15 -12.25
C ALA A 127 9.16 0.58 -10.88
N ALA A 128 10.13 1.49 -10.85
CA ALA A 128 10.66 1.98 -9.58
C ALA A 128 9.66 2.93 -8.90
N PHE A 129 9.58 2.85 -7.57
CA PHE A 129 8.86 3.84 -6.76
C PHE A 129 9.65 5.14 -6.67
N THR A 130 8.97 6.27 -6.60
CA THR A 130 9.62 7.57 -6.44
C THR A 130 10.08 7.79 -5.00
N PRO A 131 11.11 8.61 -4.77
CA PRO A 131 11.50 8.99 -3.42
C PRO A 131 10.38 9.66 -2.64
N GLU A 132 9.54 10.43 -3.31
CA GLU A 132 8.40 11.17 -2.76
C GLU A 132 7.31 10.21 -2.28
N GLN A 133 7.00 9.16 -3.03
CA GLN A 133 6.08 8.10 -2.61
C GLN A 133 6.55 7.38 -1.35
N VAL A 134 7.83 7.04 -1.30
CA VAL A 134 8.43 6.33 -0.15
C VAL A 134 8.43 7.20 1.09
N ASP A 135 8.72 8.49 0.95
CA ASP A 135 8.68 9.46 2.04
C ASP A 135 7.25 9.66 2.57
N ALA A 136 6.27 9.78 1.66
CA ALA A 136 4.86 9.90 2.00
C ALA A 136 4.32 8.64 2.71
N ALA A 137 4.66 7.44 2.21
CA ALA A 137 4.29 6.18 2.84
C ALA A 137 4.88 6.06 4.26
N ALA A 138 6.14 6.45 4.43
CA ALA A 138 6.79 6.44 5.73
C ALA A 138 6.13 7.40 6.74
N LYS A 139 5.72 8.59 6.30
CA LYS A 139 4.95 9.54 7.12
C LYS A 139 3.58 8.99 7.50
N LEU A 140 2.86 8.39 6.53
CA LEU A 140 1.57 7.76 6.78
C LEU A 140 1.71 6.62 7.79
N ILE A 141 2.68 5.74 7.63
CA ILE A 141 2.94 4.63 8.57
C ILE A 141 3.23 5.18 9.97
N ALA A 142 4.10 6.18 10.10
CA ALA A 142 4.41 6.79 11.39
C ALA A 142 3.16 7.37 12.06
N TYR A 143 2.33 8.07 11.29
CA TYR A 143 1.05 8.62 11.73
C TYR A 143 0.10 7.52 12.22
N LEU A 144 -0.11 6.47 11.42
CA LEU A 144 -1.02 5.37 11.77
C LEU A 144 -0.53 4.59 13.00
N CYS A 145 0.78 4.31 13.07
CA CYS A 145 1.35 3.66 14.24
C CYS A 145 1.21 4.52 15.50
N TYR A 146 1.41 5.84 15.37
CA TYR A 146 1.32 6.77 16.50
C TYR A 146 -0.12 6.93 17.00
N ASN A 147 -1.10 7.11 16.11
CA ASN A 147 -2.47 7.42 16.50
C ASN A 147 -3.33 6.18 16.83
N HIS A 148 -3.06 5.05 16.18
CA HIS A 148 -3.89 3.84 16.30
C HIS A 148 -3.22 2.69 17.07
N GLY A 149 -1.98 2.88 17.53
CA GLY A 149 -1.29 1.85 18.31
C GLY A 149 -0.84 0.64 17.51
N ILE A 150 -0.69 0.77 16.20
CA ILE A 150 -0.13 -0.29 15.37
C ILE A 150 1.34 -0.45 15.73
N PRO A 151 1.82 -1.66 16.02
CA PRO A 151 3.24 -1.89 16.25
C PRO A 151 4.09 -1.44 15.05
N LEU A 152 5.12 -0.65 15.30
CA LEU A 152 6.07 -0.19 14.25
C LEU A 152 7.04 -1.33 13.89
N GLN A 153 6.47 -2.44 13.46
CA GLN A 153 7.15 -3.66 13.02
C GLN A 153 6.90 -3.86 11.52
N PHE A 154 7.93 -4.24 10.79
CA PHE A 154 7.87 -4.29 9.33
C PHE A 154 8.16 -5.69 8.83
N GLU A 155 7.23 -6.25 8.07
CA GLU A 155 7.49 -7.42 7.23
C GLU A 155 8.00 -6.94 5.86
N ASN A 156 9.27 -7.22 5.59
CA ASN A 156 9.94 -6.77 4.37
C ASN A 156 10.17 -7.91 3.35
N ARG A 157 9.84 -9.15 3.72
CA ARG A 157 9.81 -10.26 2.75
C ARG A 157 8.67 -10.03 1.76
N ILE A 158 8.89 -10.42 0.51
CA ILE A 158 7.90 -10.20 -0.57
C ILE A 158 7.09 -11.46 -0.92
N GLU A 159 7.52 -12.61 -0.42
CA GLU A 159 6.86 -13.89 -0.64
C GLU A 159 5.60 -14.07 0.22
N TYR A 160 4.75 -14.97 -0.23
CA TYR A 160 3.58 -15.40 0.53
C TYR A 160 4.02 -16.15 1.81
N LEU A 161 3.51 -15.75 2.94
CA LEU A 161 3.87 -16.27 4.26
C LEU A 161 2.80 -17.19 4.86
N GLY A 162 1.58 -17.18 4.34
CA GLY A 162 0.47 -17.98 4.85
C GLY A 162 0.22 -17.74 6.34
N SER A 163 0.14 -18.82 7.11
CA SER A 163 -0.04 -18.76 8.57
C SER A 163 1.17 -18.18 9.34
N SER A 164 2.32 -17.99 8.67
CA SER A 164 3.50 -17.35 9.23
C SER A 164 3.52 -15.83 9.04
N ALA A 165 2.50 -15.26 8.39
CA ALA A 165 2.38 -13.80 8.28
C ALA A 165 2.16 -13.20 9.68
N PRO A 166 2.83 -12.09 10.02
CA PRO A 166 2.58 -11.39 11.26
C PRO A 166 1.11 -11.00 11.40
N LEU A 167 0.56 -11.09 12.61
CA LEU A 167 -0.82 -10.70 12.88
C LEU A 167 -0.97 -9.19 13.02
N THR A 168 0.13 -8.48 13.30
CA THR A 168 0.16 -7.03 13.55
C THR A 168 1.34 -6.38 12.84
N GLY A 169 1.35 -5.05 12.77
CA GLY A 169 2.44 -4.28 12.15
C GLY A 169 2.21 -3.99 10.67
N ILE A 170 3.28 -3.78 9.93
CA ILE A 170 3.24 -3.34 8.52
C ILE A 170 3.62 -4.49 7.61
N LEU A 171 2.67 -4.93 6.79
CA LEU A 171 2.78 -6.09 5.90
C LEU A 171 2.66 -5.67 4.43
N ASN A 172 2.98 -6.61 3.54
CA ASN A 172 2.74 -6.50 2.11
C ASN A 172 1.51 -7.33 1.71
N HIS A 173 0.79 -6.90 0.70
CA HIS A 173 -0.33 -7.67 0.16
C HIS A 173 0.13 -9.06 -0.30
N SER A 174 1.31 -9.16 -0.90
CA SER A 174 1.92 -10.44 -1.30
C SER A 174 2.19 -11.40 -0.12
N ASN A 175 2.35 -10.92 1.11
CA ASN A 175 2.56 -11.79 2.27
C ASN A 175 1.32 -12.61 2.64
N ILE A 176 0.14 -12.07 2.37
CA ILE A 176 -1.15 -12.60 2.80
C ILE A 176 -1.97 -13.23 1.67
N SER A 177 -1.60 -13.00 0.41
CA SER A 177 -2.30 -13.57 -0.75
C SER A 177 -1.34 -14.12 -1.80
N THR A 178 -1.54 -15.36 -2.21
CA THR A 178 -0.76 -16.01 -3.29
C THR A 178 -1.01 -15.42 -4.67
N GLN A 179 -2.10 -14.67 -4.83
CA GLN A 179 -2.50 -14.05 -6.10
C GLN A 179 -1.99 -12.62 -6.26
N ARG A 180 -1.22 -12.13 -5.27
CA ARG A 180 -0.74 -10.76 -5.22
C ARG A 180 0.77 -10.67 -5.27
N SER A 181 1.28 -9.62 -5.93
CA SER A 181 2.71 -9.35 -6.06
C SER A 181 3.13 -8.01 -5.49
N ASP A 182 2.17 -7.24 -5.03
CA ASP A 182 2.36 -5.87 -4.57
C ASP A 182 2.83 -5.81 -3.10
N PRO A 183 3.67 -4.78 -2.81
CA PRO A 183 4.26 -3.81 -3.72
C PRO A 183 5.48 -4.35 -4.52
N GLY A 184 5.96 -5.58 -4.29
CA GLY A 184 6.96 -6.28 -5.07
C GLY A 184 8.42 -5.85 -4.81
N PRO A 185 9.38 -6.42 -5.57
CA PRO A 185 10.81 -6.28 -5.27
C PRO A 185 11.38 -4.88 -5.55
N ALA A 186 10.69 -4.04 -6.31
CA ALA A 186 11.13 -2.66 -6.56
C ALA A 186 10.88 -1.72 -5.39
N TYR A 187 10.09 -2.16 -4.39
CA TYR A 187 9.77 -1.33 -3.25
C TYR A 187 10.97 -1.18 -2.31
N PRO A 188 11.37 0.05 -1.92
CA PRO A 188 12.56 0.27 -1.10
C PRO A 188 12.25 0.14 0.40
N TYR A 189 11.92 -1.05 0.85
CA TYR A 189 11.48 -1.42 2.20
C TYR A 189 12.35 -0.85 3.32
N GLU A 190 13.67 -1.01 3.22
CA GLU A 190 14.59 -0.54 4.26
C GLU A 190 14.65 0.99 4.35
N LYS A 191 14.49 1.68 3.22
CA LYS A 191 14.40 3.14 3.21
C LYS A 191 13.12 3.63 3.86
N GLU A 192 11.97 3.04 3.51
CA GLU A 192 10.68 3.33 4.14
C GLU A 192 10.73 3.11 5.64
N LYS A 193 11.18 1.93 6.09
CA LYS A 193 11.34 1.58 7.50
C LYS A 193 12.18 2.61 8.26
N LYS A 194 13.33 2.99 7.70
CA LYS A 194 14.21 3.99 8.31
C LYS A 194 13.52 5.35 8.46
N LEU A 195 12.81 5.80 7.42
CA LEU A 195 12.06 7.05 7.44
C LEU A 195 10.87 7.00 8.40
N ALA A 196 10.10 5.91 8.40
CA ALA A 196 8.96 5.75 9.30
C ALA A 196 9.38 5.76 10.78
N ASN A 197 10.47 5.09 11.13
CA ASN A 197 11.04 5.16 12.48
C ASN A 197 11.44 6.59 12.85
N LYS A 198 12.08 7.33 11.92
CA LYS A 198 12.44 8.74 12.15
C LYS A 198 11.19 9.58 12.42
N TYR A 199 10.17 9.50 11.57
CA TYR A 199 8.95 10.30 11.72
C TYR A 199 8.14 9.92 12.95
N PHE A 200 8.10 8.65 13.31
CA PHE A 200 7.47 8.21 14.57
C PHE A 200 8.16 8.82 15.80
N LEU A 201 9.48 8.83 15.84
CA LEU A 201 10.24 9.47 16.93
C LEU A 201 10.02 11.00 16.96
N GLU A 202 9.90 11.64 15.80
CA GLU A 202 9.56 13.06 15.73
C GLU A 202 8.17 13.34 16.34
N LEU A 203 7.16 12.51 16.04
CA LEU A 203 5.83 12.60 16.65
C LEU A 203 5.89 12.39 18.18
N CYS A 204 6.64 11.39 18.65
CA CYS A 204 6.85 11.15 20.07
C CYS A 204 7.53 12.35 20.77
N ASN A 205 8.49 12.97 20.12
CA ASN A 205 9.19 14.15 20.68
C ASN A 205 8.30 15.40 20.71
N MET A 206 7.39 15.56 19.75
CA MET A 206 6.47 16.72 19.70
C MET A 206 5.28 16.58 20.65
N HIS A 207 4.75 15.38 20.81
CA HIS A 207 3.47 15.14 21.47
C HIS A 207 3.55 14.18 22.67
N GLY A 208 4.74 13.67 23.00
CA GLY A 208 4.94 12.60 23.96
C GLY A 208 4.74 11.21 23.35
N TYR A 209 5.18 10.18 24.07
CA TYR A 209 4.93 8.80 23.65
C TYR A 209 3.43 8.50 23.75
N PRO A 210 2.86 7.85 22.74
CA PRO A 210 1.42 7.56 22.73
C PRO A 210 1.08 6.60 23.88
N ILE A 211 0.09 6.98 24.67
CA ILE A 211 -0.49 6.12 25.70
C ILE A 211 -1.74 5.49 25.08
N TYR A 212 -1.62 4.24 24.70
CA TYR A 212 -2.78 3.48 24.22
C TYR A 212 -3.55 3.00 25.46
N SER A 213 -4.63 3.70 25.80
CA SER A 213 -5.61 3.11 26.71
C SER A 213 -6.22 1.90 26.02
N ASP A 214 -6.38 0.80 26.73
CA ASP A 214 -7.14 -0.35 26.24
C ASP A 214 -8.54 0.13 25.84
N ARG A 215 -8.71 0.36 24.55
CA ARG A 215 -9.98 0.77 23.93
C ARG A 215 -10.70 -0.45 23.43
#